data_1d113c1d7bad891da65f5d3308da6de7
#
_entry.id   1d113c1d7bad891da65f5d3308da6de7
#
_cell.length_a   1.000
_cell.length_b   1.000
_cell.length_c   1.000
_cell.angle_alpha   90.00
_cell.angle_beta   90.00
_cell.angle_gamma   90.00
#
_symmetry.space_group_name_H-M   'P 1'
#
loop_
_entity.id
_entity.type
_entity.pdbx_description
1 polymer ?
#
loop_
_entity_poly.entity_id
_entity_poly.type
_entity_poly.pdbx_seq_one_letter_code
_entity_poly.pdbx_strand_id
1 'polypeptide(L)'
;MYVENFTKFIEYYGKGRKIKLFGFFLLSIIAGALEFLGIALIYPFILLIIKPESVIHTKYYSDFANCFHVHNVLINAFILGFFVMCLFIIKNLFMIYCLYVQNKFINNWKLAISKKFMHYYLFSPYKNSLSTSPSEKMYNLTFLVNQTLDGFVFRIINLSTNVAIVIMILVLLFIKFPFAAFATCVFIFFSMLFQDKIFKAKISEISQKFFRVSSLNNEKTMESINNLKEIKILSAENQFYNEYMTTQKEFTQLLFETNFYGAIPPYMIETLAILALFLLAWLISFQNMENTSWMIASYAIVVAAVFRIAPALNRIQSSINAINTSRDFVKTMIMESKNTDWDFIEEKNDFNVEFKHVIRLKNIYFSYKKTPVIKDLSLEIKKGEFVGIIGLSGAGKSTLADIIMGLLPVDSGEIFVDDVGCDYKNFSALRKLIGYVPQQINILDGSFKRNVAWGIDEKEIDEEKVIEVLKRAQLYDFVNGFENGINSKAIVGYTGISQGQKQRLAIARVLYRDPAILIFDEATSSLDVETEHLITQMLDSLKGEKTIIAIAHRLSTLKSCDRLIYLKAGKIVDTGTFEELSQKHAEFENMVKLSSLRDK
;
A
#
# COMPACT_ATOMS: atom_id res chain seq x y z
N MET A 1 14.04 12.73 17.55
CA MET A 1 12.98 11.78 17.16
C MET A 1 12.38 12.06 15.78
N TYR A 2 11.78 13.26 15.47
CA TYR A 2 11.22 13.54 14.12
C TYR A 2 12.27 13.52 13.02
N VAL A 3 13.39 14.18 13.25
CA VAL A 3 14.54 14.20 12.33
C VAL A 3 15.08 12.77 12.13
N GLU A 4 15.16 11.99 13.18
CA GLU A 4 15.61 10.60 13.13
C GLU A 4 14.65 9.70 12.31
N ASN A 5 13.33 9.82 12.51
CA ASN A 5 12.35 9.09 11.72
C ASN A 5 12.38 9.53 10.25
N PHE A 6 12.55 10.83 9.99
CA PHE A 6 12.68 11.35 8.65
C PHE A 6 13.96 10.85 7.96
N THR A 7 15.11 10.90 8.65
CA THR A 7 16.37 10.39 8.09
C THR A 7 16.30 8.89 7.80
N LYS A 8 15.76 8.08 8.72
CA LYS A 8 15.54 6.65 8.49
C LYS A 8 14.57 6.39 7.34
N PHE A 9 13.47 7.14 7.27
CA PHE A 9 12.54 7.01 6.14
C PHE A 9 13.20 7.34 4.80
N ILE A 10 14.01 8.42 4.76
CA ILE A 10 14.76 8.80 3.55
C ILE A 10 15.84 7.77 3.20
N GLU A 11 16.43 7.11 4.17
CA GLU A 11 17.40 6.04 3.95
C GLU A 11 16.77 4.85 3.22
N TYR A 12 15.59 4.39 3.65
CA TYR A 12 14.90 3.23 3.07
C TYR A 12 14.14 3.55 1.78
N TYR A 13 13.45 4.69 1.74
CA TYR A 13 12.51 5.01 0.66
C TYR A 13 12.91 6.22 -0.19
N GLY A 14 13.90 7.00 0.25
CA GLY A 14 14.34 8.25 -0.37
C GLY A 14 15.54 8.13 -1.32
N LYS A 15 15.99 6.93 -1.66
CA LYS A 15 17.12 6.72 -2.56
C LYS A 15 16.87 7.44 -3.90
N GLY A 16 17.78 8.32 -4.32
CA GLY A 16 17.65 9.15 -5.52
C GLY A 16 16.70 10.37 -5.40
N ARG A 17 16.10 10.65 -4.21
CA ARG A 17 15.17 11.76 -4.01
C ARG A 17 15.72 12.90 -3.15
N LYS A 18 16.87 12.72 -2.51
CA LYS A 18 17.51 13.73 -1.64
C LYS A 18 17.73 15.08 -2.34
N ILE A 19 18.19 15.05 -3.60
CA ILE A 19 18.43 16.28 -4.39
C ILE A 19 17.12 17.05 -4.63
N LYS A 20 16.02 16.34 -4.92
CA LYS A 20 14.71 16.98 -5.13
C LYS A 20 14.16 17.57 -3.84
N LEU A 21 14.35 16.91 -2.70
CA LEU A 21 13.97 17.44 -1.38
C LEU A 21 14.77 18.71 -1.06
N PHE A 22 16.07 18.72 -1.35
CA PHE A 22 16.89 19.92 -1.22
C PHE A 22 16.40 21.04 -2.16
N GLY A 23 16.01 20.71 -3.39
CA GLY A 23 15.40 21.64 -4.33
C GLY A 23 14.13 22.30 -3.77
N PHE A 24 13.27 21.55 -3.07
CA PHE A 24 12.09 22.13 -2.40
C PHE A 24 12.47 23.08 -1.26
N PHE A 25 13.55 22.81 -0.54
CA PHE A 25 14.07 23.75 0.46
C PHE A 25 14.53 25.07 -0.20
N LEU A 26 15.22 25.04 -1.33
CA LEU A 26 15.59 26.23 -2.09
C LEU A 26 14.36 26.97 -2.63
N LEU A 27 13.39 26.27 -3.18
CA LEU A 27 12.11 26.89 -3.59
C LEU A 27 11.39 27.57 -2.43
N SER A 28 11.48 27.02 -1.22
CA SER A 28 10.92 27.62 -0.01
C SER A 28 11.59 28.96 0.34
N ILE A 29 12.92 29.04 0.16
CA ILE A 29 13.65 30.31 0.38
C ILE A 29 13.24 31.36 -0.66
N ILE A 30 13.12 30.97 -1.94
CA ILE A 30 12.65 31.88 -3.01
C ILE A 30 11.22 32.37 -2.71
N ALA A 31 10.32 31.49 -2.28
CA ALA A 31 8.97 31.86 -1.88
C ALA A 31 8.96 32.89 -0.74
N GLY A 32 9.81 32.68 0.27
CA GLY A 32 10.00 33.63 1.37
C GLY A 32 10.57 34.97 0.90
N ALA A 33 11.54 34.97 -0.02
CA ALA A 33 12.13 36.19 -0.57
C ALA A 33 11.11 37.02 -1.40
N LEU A 34 10.27 36.34 -2.19
CA LEU A 34 9.17 37.02 -2.91
C LEU A 34 8.12 37.62 -1.97
N GLU A 35 7.84 36.97 -0.85
CA GLU A 35 6.97 37.47 0.19
C GLU A 35 7.58 38.72 0.86
N PHE A 36 8.88 38.65 1.20
CA PHE A 36 9.63 39.77 1.73
C PHE A 36 9.58 41.01 0.80
N LEU A 37 9.85 40.82 -0.50
CA LEU A 37 9.82 41.89 -1.48
C LEU A 37 8.42 42.50 -1.60
N GLY A 38 7.38 41.67 -1.62
CA GLY A 38 6.00 42.14 -1.71
C GLY A 38 5.62 43.05 -0.55
N ILE A 39 5.96 42.68 0.68
CA ILE A 39 5.67 43.47 1.88
C ILE A 39 6.58 44.72 1.95
N ALA A 40 7.87 44.57 1.60
CA ALA A 40 8.82 45.67 1.64
C ALA A 40 8.43 46.84 0.74
N LEU A 41 7.80 46.57 -0.41
CA LEU A 41 7.35 47.60 -1.35
C LEU A 41 6.03 48.29 -0.94
N ILE A 42 5.27 47.74 -0.03
CA ILE A 42 4.07 48.37 0.52
C ILE A 42 4.46 49.65 1.29
N TYR A 43 5.59 49.66 1.99
CA TYR A 43 6.04 50.78 2.78
C TYR A 43 6.28 52.05 1.95
N PRO A 44 7.15 52.09 0.95
CA PRO A 44 7.37 53.26 0.12
C PRO A 44 6.10 53.67 -0.64
N PHE A 45 5.25 52.71 -1.03
CA PHE A 45 3.97 53.02 -1.67
C PHE A 45 3.04 53.83 -0.76
N ILE A 46 2.88 53.43 0.50
CA ILE A 46 2.04 54.15 1.47
C ILE A 46 2.64 55.50 1.82
N LEU A 47 3.95 55.61 2.03
CA LEU A 47 4.62 56.85 2.29
C LEU A 47 4.50 57.85 1.14
N LEU A 48 4.57 57.39 -0.12
CA LEU A 48 4.37 58.24 -1.30
C LEU A 48 2.96 58.88 -1.35
N ILE A 49 1.95 58.18 -0.79
CA ILE A 49 0.57 58.71 -0.74
C ILE A 49 0.40 59.67 0.44
N ILE A 50 0.93 59.31 1.63
CA ILE A 50 0.63 60.06 2.88
C ILE A 50 1.58 61.25 3.07
N LYS A 51 2.89 61.07 2.79
CA LYS A 51 3.93 62.08 2.98
C LYS A 51 4.98 62.02 1.88
N PRO A 52 4.63 62.48 0.66
CA PRO A 52 5.52 62.37 -0.50
C PRO A 52 6.89 63.01 -0.28
N GLU A 53 6.96 64.12 0.44
CA GLU A 53 8.20 64.86 0.75
C GLU A 53 9.26 63.97 1.42
N SER A 54 8.85 63.02 2.26
CA SER A 54 9.78 62.12 2.95
C SER A 54 10.45 61.07 2.03
N VAL A 55 9.89 60.84 0.85
CA VAL A 55 10.37 59.86 -0.11
C VAL A 55 11.08 60.52 -1.29
N ILE A 56 10.62 61.68 -1.74
CA ILE A 56 11.13 62.41 -2.90
C ILE A 56 12.62 62.74 -2.77
N HIS A 57 13.12 63.05 -1.58
CA HIS A 57 14.53 63.34 -1.32
C HIS A 57 15.43 62.11 -1.18
N THR A 58 14.86 60.88 -1.28
CA THR A 58 15.67 59.66 -1.23
C THR A 58 16.26 59.36 -2.60
N LYS A 59 17.51 58.86 -2.62
CA LYS A 59 18.19 58.45 -3.85
C LYS A 59 17.37 57.39 -4.62
N TYR A 60 16.73 56.46 -3.91
CA TYR A 60 15.90 55.42 -4.51
C TYR A 60 14.71 55.95 -5.29
N TYR A 61 14.07 57.02 -4.79
CA TYR A 61 12.96 57.67 -5.50
C TYR A 61 13.45 58.43 -6.74
N SER A 62 14.56 59.18 -6.65
CA SER A 62 15.11 59.89 -7.80
C SER A 62 15.51 58.93 -8.92
N ASP A 63 16.14 57.81 -8.58
CA ASP A 63 16.49 56.78 -9.55
C ASP A 63 15.26 56.14 -10.20
N PHE A 64 14.20 55.87 -9.40
CA PHE A 64 12.91 55.35 -9.87
C PHE A 64 12.19 56.35 -10.78
N ALA A 65 12.07 57.62 -10.37
CA ALA A 65 11.42 58.70 -11.16
C ALA A 65 12.15 58.96 -12.49
N ASN A 66 13.49 58.93 -12.48
CA ASN A 66 14.31 59.06 -13.67
C ASN A 66 14.14 57.89 -14.63
N CYS A 67 14.00 56.66 -14.11
CA CYS A 67 13.80 55.46 -14.92
C CYS A 67 12.51 55.56 -15.74
N PHE A 68 11.44 56.10 -15.19
CA PHE A 68 10.15 56.28 -15.86
C PHE A 68 9.94 57.65 -16.50
N HIS A 69 10.91 58.59 -16.36
CA HIS A 69 10.85 59.98 -16.86
C HIS A 69 9.61 60.74 -16.38
N VAL A 70 9.11 60.43 -15.17
CA VAL A 70 7.91 61.01 -14.58
C VAL A 70 8.26 61.76 -13.31
N HIS A 71 7.99 63.08 -13.30
CA HIS A 71 8.24 63.91 -12.13
C HIS A 71 6.98 64.14 -11.26
N ASN A 72 5.82 63.69 -11.73
CA ASN A 72 4.57 63.83 -10.97
C ASN A 72 4.49 62.69 -9.90
N VAL A 73 4.41 63.08 -8.64
CA VAL A 73 4.42 62.18 -7.48
C VAL A 73 3.23 61.24 -7.47
N LEU A 74 2.04 61.72 -7.84
CA LEU A 74 0.83 60.88 -7.90
C LEU A 74 0.97 59.78 -8.98
N ILE A 75 1.51 60.14 -10.15
CA ILE A 75 1.74 59.17 -11.23
C ILE A 75 2.77 58.14 -10.80
N ASN A 76 3.84 58.55 -10.12
CA ASN A 76 4.84 57.63 -9.58
C ASN A 76 4.24 56.69 -8.51
N ALA A 77 3.32 57.19 -7.68
CA ALA A 77 2.61 56.32 -6.72
C ALA A 77 1.74 55.29 -7.45
N PHE A 78 1.03 55.65 -8.53
CA PHE A 78 0.27 54.71 -9.35
C PHE A 78 1.15 53.67 -10.03
N ILE A 79 2.31 54.09 -10.58
CA ILE A 79 3.29 53.16 -11.20
C ILE A 79 3.81 52.17 -10.16
N LEU A 80 4.21 52.65 -8.98
CA LEU A 80 4.67 51.80 -7.89
C LEU A 80 3.56 50.83 -7.41
N GLY A 81 2.33 51.30 -7.26
CA GLY A 81 1.18 50.48 -6.92
C GLY A 81 0.91 49.38 -7.94
N PHE A 82 0.99 49.69 -9.24
CA PHE A 82 0.88 48.73 -10.32
C PHE A 82 2.02 47.68 -10.26
N PHE A 83 3.24 48.13 -9.96
CA PHE A 83 4.39 47.20 -9.81
C PHE A 83 4.20 46.25 -8.63
N VAL A 84 3.72 46.75 -7.50
CA VAL A 84 3.37 45.95 -6.32
C VAL A 84 2.31 44.91 -6.68
N MET A 85 1.25 45.34 -7.40
CA MET A 85 0.19 44.43 -7.85
C MET A 85 0.74 43.30 -8.76
N CYS A 86 1.56 43.65 -9.76
CA CYS A 86 2.20 42.66 -10.64
C CYS A 86 3.09 41.67 -9.85
N LEU A 87 3.86 42.16 -8.90
CA LEU A 87 4.72 41.33 -8.04
C LEU A 87 3.87 40.36 -7.21
N PHE A 88 2.74 40.77 -6.67
CA PHE A 88 1.83 39.89 -5.95
C PHE A 88 1.22 38.80 -6.85
N ILE A 89 0.88 39.18 -8.11
CA ILE A 89 0.41 38.18 -9.09
C ILE A 89 1.50 37.14 -9.39
N ILE A 90 2.71 37.62 -9.72
CA ILE A 90 3.85 36.75 -10.01
C ILE A 90 4.16 35.82 -8.82
N LYS A 91 4.21 36.38 -7.61
CA LYS A 91 4.42 35.62 -6.38
C LYS A 91 3.36 34.52 -6.20
N ASN A 92 2.08 34.85 -6.36
CA ASN A 92 1.01 33.87 -6.18
C ASN A 92 1.04 32.77 -7.26
N LEU A 93 1.34 33.13 -8.51
CA LEU A 93 1.56 32.14 -9.57
C LEU A 93 2.75 31.22 -9.26
N PHE A 94 3.84 31.78 -8.73
CA PHE A 94 4.99 31.00 -8.27
C PHE A 94 4.61 30.04 -7.13
N MET A 95 3.81 30.50 -6.15
CA MET A 95 3.33 29.64 -5.06
C MET A 95 2.45 28.49 -5.57
N ILE A 96 1.56 28.77 -6.55
CA ILE A 96 0.75 27.74 -7.20
C ILE A 96 1.64 26.73 -7.93
N TYR A 97 2.65 27.20 -8.65
CA TYR A 97 3.62 26.34 -9.31
C TYR A 97 4.37 25.44 -8.31
N CYS A 98 4.87 26.02 -7.20
CA CYS A 98 5.51 25.24 -6.13
C CYS A 98 4.59 24.16 -5.59
N LEU A 99 3.33 24.50 -5.32
CA LEU A 99 2.34 23.55 -4.83
C LEU A 99 2.10 22.40 -5.84
N TYR A 100 2.00 22.73 -7.13
CA TYR A 100 1.86 21.74 -8.19
C TYR A 100 3.04 20.77 -8.24
N VAL A 101 4.28 21.31 -8.22
CA VAL A 101 5.50 20.48 -8.29
C VAL A 101 5.65 19.61 -7.05
N GLN A 102 5.34 20.15 -5.86
CA GLN A 102 5.35 19.38 -4.61
C GLN A 102 4.35 18.22 -4.64
N ASN A 103 3.10 18.48 -5.02
CA ASN A 103 2.07 17.44 -5.11
C ASN A 103 2.43 16.37 -6.15
N LYS A 104 2.91 16.78 -7.34
CA LYS A 104 3.37 15.85 -8.38
C LYS A 104 4.53 14.98 -7.89
N PHE A 105 5.47 15.54 -7.14
CA PHE A 105 6.58 14.80 -6.54
C PHE A 105 6.08 13.77 -5.53
N ILE A 106 5.19 14.15 -4.61
CA ILE A 106 4.62 13.25 -3.60
C ILE A 106 3.84 12.12 -4.26
N ASN A 107 2.99 12.41 -5.25
CA ASN A 107 2.21 11.40 -5.96
C ASN A 107 3.10 10.40 -6.72
N ASN A 108 4.15 10.89 -7.38
CA ASN A 108 5.14 10.01 -8.02
C ASN A 108 5.91 9.16 -6.99
N TRP A 109 6.09 9.67 -5.78
CA TRP A 109 6.74 8.90 -4.72
C TRP A 109 5.81 7.84 -4.15
N LYS A 110 4.52 8.16 -3.94
CA LYS A 110 3.50 7.16 -3.57
C LYS A 110 3.46 6.03 -4.58
N LEU A 111 3.37 6.36 -5.88
CA LEU A 111 3.35 5.36 -6.94
C LEU A 111 4.58 4.45 -6.91
N ALA A 112 5.77 5.03 -6.70
CA ALA A 112 7.00 4.25 -6.64
C ALA A 112 7.04 3.32 -5.42
N ILE A 113 6.52 3.77 -4.27
CA ILE A 113 6.45 2.93 -3.06
C ILE A 113 5.39 1.84 -3.23
N SER A 114 4.20 2.18 -3.71
CA SER A 114 3.14 1.19 -3.98
C SER A 114 3.60 0.13 -5.00
N LYS A 115 4.33 0.55 -6.05
CA LYS A 115 4.98 -0.38 -6.98
C LYS A 115 5.95 -1.32 -6.27
N LYS A 116 6.76 -0.78 -5.34
CA LYS A 116 7.74 -1.57 -4.57
C LYS A 116 7.05 -2.58 -3.65
N PHE A 117 5.99 -2.18 -2.93
CA PHE A 117 5.19 -3.08 -2.10
C PHE A 117 4.51 -4.17 -2.92
N MET A 118 3.85 -3.80 -4.03
CA MET A 118 3.16 -4.76 -4.89
C MET A 118 4.15 -5.73 -5.54
N HIS A 119 5.31 -5.23 -5.97
CA HIS A 119 6.39 -6.07 -6.48
C HIS A 119 6.85 -7.07 -5.42
N TYR A 120 7.09 -6.62 -4.18
CA TYR A 120 7.46 -7.51 -3.09
C TYR A 120 6.39 -8.56 -2.81
N TYR A 121 5.11 -8.16 -2.72
CA TYR A 121 4.03 -9.12 -2.44
C TYR A 121 3.85 -10.17 -3.54
N LEU A 122 4.16 -9.84 -4.79
CA LEU A 122 4.04 -10.77 -5.92
C LEU A 122 5.29 -11.61 -6.15
N PHE A 123 6.49 -11.05 -5.92
CA PHE A 123 7.76 -11.68 -6.31
C PHE A 123 8.58 -12.18 -5.13
N SER A 124 8.19 -11.90 -3.89
CA SER A 124 8.85 -12.49 -2.72
C SER A 124 8.47 -13.97 -2.58
N PRO A 125 9.30 -14.77 -1.86
CA PRO A 125 8.97 -16.15 -1.56
C PRO A 125 7.59 -16.31 -0.96
N TYR A 126 6.86 -17.34 -1.38
CA TYR A 126 5.53 -17.64 -0.86
C TYR A 126 5.51 -17.79 0.68
N LYS A 127 6.59 -18.35 1.26
CA LYS A 127 6.77 -18.45 2.72
C LYS A 127 6.62 -17.12 3.43
N ASN A 128 7.14 -16.02 2.85
CA ASN A 128 7.02 -14.67 3.41
C ASN A 128 5.58 -14.16 3.34
N SER A 129 4.86 -14.54 2.29
CA SER A 129 3.45 -14.18 2.10
C SER A 129 2.51 -14.79 3.14
N LEU A 130 2.89 -15.91 3.77
CA LEU A 130 2.10 -16.58 4.81
C LEU A 130 2.11 -15.85 6.16
N SER A 131 3.06 -14.94 6.38
CA SER A 131 3.19 -14.21 7.64
C SER A 131 2.27 -12.99 7.76
N THR A 132 1.73 -12.49 6.66
CA THR A 132 0.91 -11.26 6.57
C THR A 132 -0.46 -11.57 6.00
N SER A 133 -1.52 -11.07 6.64
CA SER A 133 -2.89 -11.27 6.14
C SER A 133 -3.16 -10.47 4.86
N PRO A 134 -4.10 -10.89 4.00
CA PRO A 134 -4.53 -10.11 2.83
C PRO A 134 -5.05 -8.71 3.21
N SER A 135 -5.74 -8.59 4.34
CA SER A 135 -6.25 -7.32 4.86
C SER A 135 -5.13 -6.36 5.22
N GLU A 136 -4.05 -6.86 5.83
CA GLU A 136 -2.86 -6.08 6.17
C GLU A 136 -2.09 -5.62 4.91
N LYS A 137 -1.94 -6.50 3.92
CA LYS A 137 -1.34 -6.14 2.62
C LYS A 137 -2.12 -5.03 1.92
N MET A 138 -3.44 -5.15 1.91
CA MET A 138 -4.33 -4.12 1.34
C MET A 138 -4.22 -2.81 2.12
N TYR A 139 -4.23 -2.85 3.45
CA TYR A 139 -4.05 -1.69 4.31
C TYR A 139 -2.71 -0.97 4.03
N ASN A 140 -1.62 -1.72 3.90
CA ASN A 140 -0.30 -1.17 3.60
C ASN A 140 -0.27 -0.44 2.25
N LEU A 141 -0.87 -1.02 1.21
CA LEU A 141 -0.92 -0.43 -0.14
C LEU A 141 -1.81 0.80 -0.23
N THR A 142 -2.97 0.79 0.42
CA THR A 142 -4.00 1.82 0.22
C THR A 142 -3.96 2.92 1.28
N PHE A 143 -3.68 2.60 2.53
CA PHE A 143 -3.77 3.54 3.65
C PHE A 143 -2.41 3.96 4.21
N LEU A 144 -1.55 3.01 4.56
CA LEU A 144 -0.25 3.28 5.19
C LEU A 144 0.65 4.18 4.32
N VAL A 145 0.76 3.87 3.03
CA VAL A 145 1.57 4.66 2.07
C VAL A 145 1.03 6.08 1.96
N ASN A 146 -0.30 6.24 1.83
CA ASN A 146 -0.93 7.55 1.70
C ASN A 146 -0.73 8.39 2.97
N GLN A 147 -1.03 7.85 4.15
CA GLN A 147 -0.87 8.56 5.42
C GLN A 147 0.59 8.94 5.69
N THR A 148 1.54 8.09 5.33
CA THR A 148 2.97 8.38 5.50
C THR A 148 3.42 9.53 4.60
N LEU A 149 3.05 9.53 3.32
CA LEU A 149 3.53 10.55 2.40
C LEU A 149 2.78 11.88 2.52
N ASP A 150 1.46 11.86 2.65
CA ASP A 150 0.66 13.09 2.80
C ASP A 150 0.76 13.67 4.20
N GLY A 151 0.69 12.82 5.22
CA GLY A 151 0.67 13.27 6.60
C GLY A 151 2.06 13.60 7.17
N PHE A 152 3.13 13.03 6.63
CA PHE A 152 4.47 13.24 7.14
C PHE A 152 5.38 13.97 6.16
N VAL A 153 5.68 13.40 4.99
CA VAL A 153 6.69 13.96 4.08
C VAL A 153 6.22 15.28 3.46
N PHE A 154 5.01 15.31 2.92
CA PHE A 154 4.42 16.53 2.35
C PHE A 154 4.31 17.65 3.39
N ARG A 155 3.95 17.31 4.63
CA ARG A 155 3.85 18.26 5.73
C ARG A 155 5.21 18.82 6.17
N ILE A 156 6.29 18.05 6.10
CA ILE A 156 7.65 18.56 6.33
C ILE A 156 8.05 19.58 5.26
N ILE A 157 7.75 19.30 3.99
CA ILE A 157 8.02 20.25 2.90
C ILE A 157 7.21 21.56 3.10
N ASN A 158 5.92 21.44 3.41
CA ASN A 158 5.07 22.61 3.71
C ASN A 158 5.54 23.38 4.94
N LEU A 159 5.98 22.68 5.98
CA LEU A 159 6.55 23.28 7.19
C LEU A 159 7.76 24.15 6.82
N SER A 160 8.70 23.62 6.02
CA SER A 160 9.89 24.37 5.61
C SER A 160 9.54 25.64 4.83
N THR A 161 8.54 25.58 3.95
CA THR A 161 8.08 26.74 3.18
C THR A 161 7.48 27.83 4.07
N ASN A 162 6.61 27.46 5.00
CA ASN A 162 5.96 28.44 5.86
C ASN A 162 6.92 29.01 6.92
N VAL A 163 7.86 28.22 7.41
CA VAL A 163 8.94 28.69 8.29
C VAL A 163 9.85 29.69 7.56
N ALA A 164 10.24 29.42 6.31
CA ALA A 164 11.01 30.36 5.50
C ALA A 164 10.29 31.69 5.30
N ILE A 165 8.98 31.67 5.02
CA ILE A 165 8.14 32.87 4.90
C ILE A 165 8.15 33.69 6.20
N VAL A 166 7.91 33.03 7.34
CA VAL A 166 7.89 33.71 8.65
C VAL A 166 9.25 34.34 8.96
N ILE A 167 10.35 33.60 8.74
CA ILE A 167 11.71 34.12 8.97
C ILE A 167 11.96 35.37 8.11
N MET A 168 11.63 35.33 6.81
CA MET A 168 11.87 36.47 5.90
C MET A 168 11.05 37.70 6.30
N ILE A 169 9.80 37.53 6.76
CA ILE A 169 9.00 38.62 7.26
C ILE A 169 9.58 39.21 8.57
N LEU A 170 10.05 38.34 9.48
CA LEU A 170 10.70 38.78 10.71
C LEU A 170 11.99 39.56 10.42
N VAL A 171 12.80 39.13 9.45
CA VAL A 171 14.00 39.84 9.01
C VAL A 171 13.62 41.25 8.49
N LEU A 172 12.55 41.37 7.69
CA LEU A 172 12.06 42.66 7.22
C LEU A 172 11.69 43.59 8.39
N LEU A 173 10.89 43.06 9.33
CA LEU A 173 10.50 43.80 10.52
C LEU A 173 11.71 44.20 11.37
N PHE A 174 12.70 43.34 11.51
CA PHE A 174 13.90 43.62 12.32
C PHE A 174 14.73 44.76 11.72
N ILE A 175 14.86 44.86 10.39
CA ILE A 175 15.59 45.92 9.69
C ILE A 175 14.89 47.28 9.84
N LYS A 176 13.56 47.31 9.80
CA LYS A 176 12.81 48.59 9.78
C LYS A 176 12.22 48.94 11.14
N PHE A 177 11.77 47.96 11.91
CA PHE A 177 11.03 48.13 13.18
C PHE A 177 11.49 47.08 14.20
N PRO A 178 12.72 47.19 14.77
CA PRO A 178 13.30 46.15 15.64
C PRO A 178 12.44 45.84 16.86
N PHE A 179 11.78 46.84 17.42
CA PHE A 179 10.89 46.63 18.55
C PHE A 179 9.62 45.83 18.18
N ALA A 180 9.01 46.14 17.02
CA ALA A 180 7.87 45.40 16.53
C ALA A 180 8.25 43.94 16.16
N ALA A 181 9.45 43.75 15.59
CA ALA A 181 10.00 42.41 15.31
C ALA A 181 10.16 41.61 16.60
N PHE A 182 10.75 42.20 17.65
CA PHE A 182 10.90 41.52 18.95
C PHE A 182 9.56 41.13 19.56
N ALA A 183 8.59 42.09 19.58
CA ALA A 183 7.25 41.83 20.08
C ALA A 183 6.54 40.70 19.29
N THR A 184 6.72 40.67 17.96
CA THR A 184 6.18 39.61 17.10
C THR A 184 6.85 38.24 17.39
N CYS A 185 8.15 38.20 17.62
CA CYS A 185 8.85 36.98 18.02
C CYS A 185 8.33 36.46 19.37
N VAL A 186 8.19 37.34 20.37
CA VAL A 186 7.62 37.00 21.68
C VAL A 186 6.19 36.47 21.53
N PHE A 187 5.38 37.13 20.69
CA PHE A 187 4.03 36.68 20.39
C PHE A 187 3.99 35.27 19.76
N ILE A 188 4.81 35.01 18.73
CA ILE A 188 4.92 33.72 18.08
C ILE A 188 5.32 32.65 19.11
N PHE A 189 6.33 32.93 19.92
CA PHE A 189 6.84 32.00 20.95
C PHE A 189 5.75 31.64 21.96
N PHE A 190 5.08 32.60 22.53
CA PHE A 190 4.00 32.35 23.49
C PHE A 190 2.80 31.66 22.85
N SER A 191 2.43 32.01 21.64
CA SER A 191 1.35 31.36 20.89
C SER A 191 1.65 29.88 20.67
N MET A 192 2.88 29.54 20.26
CA MET A 192 3.30 28.14 20.06
C MET A 192 3.35 27.37 21.40
N LEU A 193 3.92 27.95 22.45
CA LEU A 193 3.96 27.31 23.79
C LEU A 193 2.56 27.03 24.32
N PHE A 194 1.65 27.99 24.18
CA PHE A 194 0.28 27.86 24.65
C PHE A 194 -0.46 26.72 23.95
N GLN A 195 -0.32 26.67 22.62
CA GLN A 195 -0.92 25.60 21.83
C GLN A 195 -0.31 24.23 22.13
N ASP A 196 1.01 24.14 22.26
CA ASP A 196 1.70 22.90 22.58
C ASP A 196 1.22 22.35 23.95
N LYS A 197 1.10 23.23 24.94
CA LYS A 197 0.64 22.85 26.29
C LYS A 197 -0.80 22.32 26.28
N ILE A 198 -1.69 22.90 25.46
CA ILE A 198 -3.11 22.52 25.42
C ILE A 198 -3.34 21.27 24.55
N PHE A 199 -2.74 21.21 23.37
CA PHE A 199 -3.14 20.24 22.35
C PHE A 199 -2.21 19.06 22.18
N LYS A 200 -0.92 19.16 22.53
CA LYS A 200 0.10 18.13 22.26
C LYS A 200 -0.24 16.78 22.87
N ALA A 201 -0.62 16.76 24.14
CA ALA A 201 -0.97 15.52 24.84
C ALA A 201 -2.19 14.86 24.19
N LYS A 202 -3.24 15.66 23.92
CA LYS A 202 -4.49 15.18 23.33
C LYS A 202 -4.29 14.69 21.89
N ILE A 203 -3.56 15.43 21.06
CA ILE A 203 -3.26 15.03 19.68
C ILE A 203 -2.40 13.75 19.65
N SER A 204 -1.45 13.60 20.58
CA SER A 204 -0.65 12.38 20.68
C SER A 204 -1.49 11.17 21.07
N GLU A 205 -2.41 11.31 22.01
CA GLU A 205 -3.35 10.26 22.39
C GLU A 205 -4.27 9.85 21.23
N ILE A 206 -4.88 10.84 20.58
CA ILE A 206 -5.75 10.62 19.41
C ILE A 206 -4.97 9.89 18.30
N SER A 207 -3.74 10.31 18.01
CA SER A 207 -2.89 9.72 16.98
C SER A 207 -2.64 8.22 17.19
N GLN A 208 -2.27 7.83 18.42
CA GLN A 208 -2.01 6.42 18.74
C GLN A 208 -3.29 5.57 18.62
N LYS A 209 -4.41 6.10 19.11
CA LYS A 209 -5.71 5.43 18.98
C LYS A 209 -6.14 5.34 17.53
N PHE A 210 -5.99 6.41 16.76
CA PHE A 210 -6.39 6.47 15.35
C PHE A 210 -5.65 5.42 14.51
N PHE A 211 -4.33 5.28 14.70
CA PHE A 211 -3.56 4.24 14.01
C PHE A 211 -4.10 2.84 14.29
N ARG A 212 -4.31 2.51 15.58
CA ARG A 212 -4.80 1.19 16.00
C ARG A 212 -6.22 0.92 15.51
N VAL A 213 -7.13 1.87 15.69
CA VAL A 213 -8.54 1.70 15.36
C VAL A 213 -8.75 1.68 13.85
N SER A 214 -7.98 2.42 13.06
CA SER A 214 -8.07 2.37 11.59
C SER A 214 -7.71 0.99 11.02
N SER A 215 -6.69 0.34 11.58
CA SER A 215 -6.32 -1.03 11.21
C SER A 215 -7.41 -2.04 11.61
N LEU A 216 -7.89 -1.94 12.85
CA LEU A 216 -8.95 -2.83 13.37
C LEU A 216 -10.27 -2.66 12.61
N ASN A 217 -10.64 -1.43 12.27
CA ASN A 217 -11.85 -1.17 11.49
C ASN A 217 -11.80 -1.80 10.10
N ASN A 218 -10.64 -1.74 9.44
CA ASN A 218 -10.44 -2.40 8.15
C ASN A 218 -10.52 -3.93 8.29
N GLU A 219 -9.91 -4.50 9.33
CA GLU A 219 -9.98 -5.94 9.64
C GLU A 219 -11.43 -6.40 9.86
N LYS A 220 -12.19 -5.73 10.72
CA LYS A 220 -13.60 -6.07 11.01
C LYS A 220 -14.51 -5.92 9.79
N THR A 221 -14.23 -4.93 8.94
CA THR A 221 -14.95 -4.76 7.67
C THR A 221 -14.73 -5.96 6.76
N MET A 222 -13.47 -6.37 6.57
CA MET A 222 -13.13 -7.51 5.72
C MET A 222 -13.63 -8.83 6.28
N GLU A 223 -13.55 -9.02 7.61
CA GLU A 223 -14.10 -10.20 8.30
C GLU A 223 -15.60 -10.34 8.03
N SER A 224 -16.36 -9.25 8.20
CA SER A 224 -17.81 -9.26 7.99
C SER A 224 -18.20 -9.53 6.53
N ILE A 225 -17.47 -8.95 5.56
CA ILE A 225 -17.76 -9.13 4.12
C ILE A 225 -17.40 -10.54 3.65
N ASN A 226 -16.26 -11.07 4.09
CA ASN A 226 -15.78 -12.37 3.64
C ASN A 226 -16.59 -13.53 4.19
N ASN A 227 -17.21 -13.37 5.36
CA ASN A 227 -17.98 -14.42 6.04
C ASN A 227 -19.51 -14.20 5.97
N LEU A 228 -20.00 -13.49 4.96
CA LEU A 228 -21.43 -13.11 4.84
C LEU A 228 -22.38 -14.32 4.83
N LYS A 229 -21.98 -15.44 4.20
CA LYS A 229 -22.80 -16.66 4.14
C LYS A 229 -22.93 -17.31 5.51
N GLU A 230 -21.82 -17.44 6.24
CA GLU A 230 -21.78 -18.01 7.58
C GLU A 230 -22.58 -17.15 8.57
N ILE A 231 -22.40 -15.82 8.48
CA ILE A 231 -23.16 -14.85 9.29
C ILE A 231 -24.65 -15.03 9.08
N LYS A 232 -25.10 -15.20 7.82
CA LYS A 232 -26.52 -15.41 7.47
C LYS A 232 -27.07 -16.73 8.00
N ILE A 233 -26.33 -17.84 7.85
CA ILE A 233 -26.74 -19.16 8.31
C ILE A 233 -26.85 -19.20 9.84
N LEU A 234 -25.92 -18.55 10.54
CA LEU A 234 -25.87 -18.51 11.99
C LEU A 234 -26.82 -17.44 12.58
N SER A 235 -27.53 -16.66 11.74
CA SER A 235 -28.33 -15.51 12.16
C SER A 235 -27.57 -14.55 13.08
N ALA A 236 -26.25 -14.38 12.79
CA ALA A 236 -25.32 -13.61 13.60
C ALA A 236 -25.17 -12.16 13.12
N GLU A 237 -26.04 -11.67 12.22
CA GLU A 237 -25.95 -10.34 11.60
C GLU A 237 -25.85 -9.24 12.64
N ASN A 238 -26.69 -9.31 13.69
CA ASN A 238 -26.71 -8.30 14.74
C ASN A 238 -25.37 -8.24 15.52
N GLN A 239 -24.74 -9.40 15.75
CA GLN A 239 -23.46 -9.45 16.44
C GLN A 239 -22.37 -8.78 15.60
N PHE A 240 -22.18 -9.22 14.35
CA PHE A 240 -21.16 -8.65 13.44
C PHE A 240 -21.42 -7.17 13.13
N TYR A 241 -22.69 -6.79 12.95
CA TYR A 241 -23.09 -5.39 12.79
C TYR A 241 -22.70 -4.55 14.01
N ASN A 242 -22.97 -5.03 15.22
CA ASN A 242 -22.65 -4.31 16.44
C ASN A 242 -21.13 -4.22 16.68
N GLU A 243 -20.37 -5.28 16.38
CA GLU A 243 -18.91 -5.27 16.45
C GLU A 243 -18.32 -4.24 15.47
N TYR A 244 -18.76 -4.27 14.21
CA TYR A 244 -18.39 -3.29 13.20
C TYR A 244 -18.76 -1.88 13.63
N MET A 245 -20.02 -1.66 14.05
CA MET A 245 -20.51 -0.34 14.45
C MET A 245 -19.78 0.22 15.67
N THR A 246 -19.37 -0.63 16.60
CA THR A 246 -18.56 -0.21 17.76
C THR A 246 -17.21 0.34 17.30
N THR A 247 -16.52 -0.40 16.44
CA THR A 247 -15.24 0.00 15.88
C THR A 247 -15.38 1.23 14.98
N GLN A 248 -16.42 1.27 14.14
CA GLN A 248 -16.71 2.37 13.24
C GLN A 248 -17.07 3.66 13.99
N LYS A 249 -17.84 3.57 15.09
CA LYS A 249 -18.13 4.73 15.95
C LYS A 249 -16.84 5.30 16.56
N GLU A 250 -15.98 4.43 17.08
CA GLU A 250 -14.69 4.86 17.62
C GLU A 250 -13.81 5.51 16.54
N PHE A 251 -13.75 4.91 15.36
CA PHE A 251 -13.01 5.46 14.22
C PHE A 251 -13.54 6.83 13.77
N THR A 252 -14.86 6.97 13.62
CA THR A 252 -15.48 8.25 13.24
C THR A 252 -15.35 9.31 14.32
N GLN A 253 -15.42 8.92 15.60
CA GLN A 253 -15.16 9.81 16.72
C GLN A 253 -13.71 10.33 16.71
N LEU A 254 -12.74 9.47 16.45
CA LEU A 254 -11.33 9.85 16.34
C LEU A 254 -11.07 10.75 15.11
N LEU A 255 -11.76 10.51 13.99
CA LEU A 255 -11.74 11.41 12.83
C LEU A 255 -12.29 12.79 13.18
N PHE A 256 -13.44 12.83 13.86
CA PHE A 256 -14.03 14.08 14.34
C PHE A 256 -13.06 14.82 15.27
N GLU A 257 -12.50 14.15 16.28
CA GLU A 257 -11.56 14.74 17.21
C GLU A 257 -10.30 15.26 16.49
N THR A 258 -9.74 14.50 15.55
CA THR A 258 -8.59 14.92 14.74
C THR A 258 -8.89 16.20 13.96
N ASN A 259 -10.05 16.27 13.30
CA ASN A 259 -10.47 17.43 12.51
C ASN A 259 -10.79 18.62 13.43
N PHE A 260 -11.50 18.40 14.51
CA PHE A 260 -11.90 19.44 15.46
C PHE A 260 -10.69 20.08 16.14
N TYR A 261 -9.83 19.29 16.77
CA TYR A 261 -8.62 19.81 17.41
C TYR A 261 -7.62 20.40 16.39
N GLY A 262 -7.64 19.91 15.16
CA GLY A 262 -6.87 20.48 14.05
C GLY A 262 -7.40 21.84 13.58
N ALA A 263 -8.69 22.12 13.73
CA ALA A 263 -9.34 23.36 13.30
C ALA A 263 -9.29 24.49 14.34
N ILE A 264 -9.05 24.19 15.63
CA ILE A 264 -9.03 25.22 16.69
C ILE A 264 -7.84 26.18 16.60
N PRO A 265 -6.58 25.72 16.36
CA PRO A 265 -5.41 26.60 16.36
C PRO A 265 -5.52 27.84 15.46
N PRO A 266 -6.06 27.78 14.23
CA PRO A 266 -6.27 28.95 13.38
C PRO A 266 -7.04 30.09 14.07
N TYR A 267 -8.15 29.79 14.71
CA TYR A 267 -8.98 30.80 15.40
C TYR A 267 -8.27 31.42 16.60
N MET A 268 -7.49 30.59 17.34
CA MET A 268 -6.68 31.08 18.45
C MET A 268 -5.57 32.02 17.96
N ILE A 269 -4.86 31.67 16.88
CA ILE A 269 -3.82 32.51 16.29
C ILE A 269 -4.40 33.81 15.79
N GLU A 270 -5.56 33.79 15.13
CA GLU A 270 -6.26 34.97 14.65
C GLU A 270 -6.61 35.91 15.80
N THR A 271 -7.24 35.41 16.86
CA THR A 271 -7.59 36.20 18.05
C THR A 271 -6.35 36.81 18.70
N LEU A 272 -5.31 36.02 18.90
CA LEU A 272 -4.05 36.49 19.46
C LEU A 272 -3.34 37.49 18.54
N ALA A 273 -3.41 37.32 17.22
CA ALA A 273 -2.85 38.25 16.25
C ALA A 273 -3.53 39.63 16.32
N ILE A 274 -4.86 39.65 16.44
CA ILE A 274 -5.63 40.91 16.60
C ILE A 274 -5.25 41.60 17.92
N LEU A 275 -5.16 40.85 19.02
CA LEU A 275 -4.70 41.41 20.32
C LEU A 275 -3.29 41.98 20.22
N ALA A 276 -2.37 41.27 19.54
CA ALA A 276 -1.01 41.78 19.32
C ALA A 276 -0.99 43.05 18.49
N LEU A 277 -1.84 43.16 17.45
CA LEU A 277 -1.98 44.39 16.65
C LEU A 277 -2.42 45.59 17.49
N PHE A 278 -3.41 45.43 18.37
CA PHE A 278 -3.85 46.50 19.25
C PHE A 278 -2.75 46.90 20.23
N LEU A 279 -2.04 45.95 20.84
CA LEU A 279 -0.92 46.23 21.73
C LEU A 279 0.22 46.97 21.02
N LEU A 280 0.57 46.54 19.78
CA LEU A 280 1.61 47.19 18.98
C LEU A 280 1.18 48.60 18.55
N ALA A 281 -0.07 48.80 18.15
CA ALA A 281 -0.60 50.13 17.86
C ALA A 281 -0.48 51.06 19.06
N TRP A 282 -0.87 50.58 20.24
CA TRP A 282 -0.75 51.31 21.48
C TRP A 282 0.70 51.67 21.82
N LEU A 283 1.63 50.71 21.72
CA LEU A 283 3.07 50.95 21.94
C LEU A 283 3.69 51.93 20.94
N ILE A 284 3.34 51.86 19.66
CA ILE A 284 3.80 52.80 18.62
C ILE A 284 3.30 54.21 18.90
N SER A 285 2.07 54.37 19.42
CA SER A 285 1.49 55.65 19.79
C SER A 285 2.28 56.35 20.89
N PHE A 286 2.85 55.60 21.84
CA PHE A 286 3.67 56.20 22.89
C PHE A 286 5.04 56.69 22.43
N GLN A 287 5.62 56.07 21.39
CA GLN A 287 6.98 56.40 20.97
C GLN A 287 7.13 57.64 20.10
N ASN A 288 6.08 58.07 19.35
CA ASN A 288 6.20 59.13 18.33
C ASN A 288 4.92 59.95 18.20
N MET A 289 4.50 60.66 19.25
CA MET A 289 3.28 61.49 19.23
C MET A 289 3.33 62.69 18.25
N GLU A 290 4.53 63.10 17.81
CA GLU A 290 4.69 64.28 16.96
C GLU A 290 4.61 64.00 15.44
N ASN A 291 4.76 62.74 14.99
CA ASN A 291 4.83 62.41 13.55
C ASN A 291 3.77 61.38 13.12
N THR A 292 2.52 61.86 12.98
CA THR A 292 1.36 61.02 12.61
C THR A 292 1.52 60.22 11.32
N SER A 293 2.19 60.80 10.30
CA SER A 293 2.41 60.12 9.00
C SER A 293 3.33 58.92 9.14
N TRP A 294 4.39 59.00 9.95
CA TRP A 294 5.30 57.91 10.24
C TRP A 294 4.59 56.80 11.03
N MET A 295 3.74 57.18 11.99
CA MET A 295 2.92 56.24 12.76
C MET A 295 2.00 55.42 11.84
N ILE A 296 1.27 56.06 10.93
CA ILE A 296 0.33 55.40 10.01
C ILE A 296 1.08 54.42 9.08
N ALA A 297 2.20 54.85 8.50
CA ALA A 297 2.99 54.03 7.61
C ALA A 297 3.60 52.82 8.34
N SER A 298 4.11 53.03 9.56
CA SER A 298 4.66 51.96 10.40
C SER A 298 3.59 50.93 10.81
N TYR A 299 2.41 51.43 11.19
CA TYR A 299 1.29 50.59 11.56
C TYR A 299 0.81 49.74 10.36
N ALA A 300 0.73 50.34 9.16
CA ALA A 300 0.32 49.67 7.96
C ALA A 300 1.24 48.45 7.61
N ILE A 301 2.56 48.60 7.80
CA ILE A 301 3.50 47.46 7.60
C ILE A 301 3.29 46.38 8.64
N VAL A 302 3.15 46.76 9.91
CA VAL A 302 2.92 45.78 10.98
C VAL A 302 1.62 45.02 10.73
N VAL A 303 0.56 45.71 10.34
CA VAL A 303 -0.70 45.08 9.92
C VAL A 303 -0.48 44.11 8.75
N ALA A 304 0.19 44.56 7.68
CA ALA A 304 0.48 43.73 6.53
C ALA A 304 1.32 42.49 6.90
N ALA A 305 2.31 42.65 7.78
CA ALA A 305 3.13 41.57 8.28
C ALA A 305 2.32 40.54 9.10
N VAL A 306 1.46 40.99 10.01
CA VAL A 306 0.61 40.13 10.84
C VAL A 306 -0.39 39.36 9.97
N PHE A 307 -1.03 40.04 8.99
CA PHE A 307 -1.92 39.36 8.03
C PHE A 307 -1.22 38.29 7.20
N ARG A 308 0.11 38.29 7.10
CA ARG A 308 0.90 37.26 6.42
C ARG A 308 1.45 36.22 7.37
N ILE A 309 1.88 36.61 8.56
CA ILE A 309 2.42 35.72 9.58
C ILE A 309 1.33 34.77 10.12
N ALA A 310 0.13 35.30 10.41
CA ALA A 310 -0.95 34.49 11.00
C ALA A 310 -1.35 33.29 10.15
N PRO A 311 -1.63 33.39 8.84
CA PRO A 311 -1.88 32.19 8.00
C PRO A 311 -0.67 31.26 7.90
N ALA A 312 0.56 31.79 7.89
CA ALA A 312 1.77 30.96 7.86
C ALA A 312 1.93 30.14 9.15
N LEU A 313 1.69 30.76 10.32
CA LEU A 313 1.67 30.07 11.61
C LEU A 313 0.60 28.98 11.67
N ASN A 314 -0.59 29.24 11.15
CA ASN A 314 -1.66 28.27 11.04
C ASN A 314 -1.23 27.04 10.23
N ARG A 315 -0.55 27.25 9.09
CA ARG A 315 -0.01 26.16 8.25
C ARG A 315 1.14 25.43 8.93
N ILE A 316 1.99 26.12 9.68
CA ILE A 316 3.05 25.53 10.50
C ILE A 316 2.43 24.60 11.54
N GLN A 317 1.45 25.09 12.31
CA GLN A 317 0.79 24.30 13.35
C GLN A 317 0.04 23.09 12.77
N SER A 318 -0.71 23.29 11.68
CA SER A 318 -1.38 22.19 10.98
C SER A 318 -0.37 21.12 10.49
N SER A 319 0.80 21.57 9.99
CA SER A 319 1.85 20.64 9.55
C SER A 319 2.45 19.86 10.73
N ILE A 320 2.72 20.53 11.86
CA ILE A 320 3.20 19.88 13.08
C ILE A 320 2.19 18.85 13.59
N ASN A 321 0.90 19.19 13.63
CA ASN A 321 -0.16 18.29 14.06
C ASN A 321 -0.25 17.06 13.15
N ALA A 322 -0.23 17.26 11.83
CA ALA A 322 -0.26 16.17 10.85
C ALA A 322 0.98 15.26 10.95
N ILE A 323 2.18 15.83 11.15
CA ILE A 323 3.41 15.07 11.38
C ILE A 323 3.30 14.22 12.64
N ASN A 324 2.73 14.78 13.71
CA ASN A 324 2.49 14.06 14.96
C ASN A 324 1.52 12.88 14.75
N THR A 325 0.40 13.12 14.06
CA THR A 325 -0.61 12.09 13.78
C THR A 325 -0.07 10.98 12.88
N SER A 326 0.83 11.31 11.95
CA SER A 326 1.39 10.34 11.02
C SER A 326 2.63 9.60 11.55
N ARG A 327 3.06 9.87 12.77
CA ARG A 327 4.30 9.32 13.34
C ARG A 327 4.32 7.80 13.38
N ASP A 328 3.24 7.19 13.81
CA ASP A 328 3.20 5.74 13.98
C ASP A 328 3.07 5.02 12.63
N PHE A 329 2.42 5.64 11.63
CA PHE A 329 2.44 5.15 10.24
C PHE A 329 3.88 5.11 9.67
N VAL A 330 4.67 6.17 9.92
CA VAL A 330 6.08 6.21 9.49
C VAL A 330 6.91 5.13 10.18
N LYS A 331 6.71 4.89 11.48
CA LYS A 331 7.42 3.83 12.20
C LYS A 331 7.09 2.45 11.65
N THR A 332 5.80 2.18 11.43
CA THR A 332 5.35 0.91 10.83
C THR A 332 5.97 0.73 9.46
N MET A 333 5.96 1.76 8.62
CA MET A 333 6.58 1.70 7.29
C MET A 333 8.09 1.44 7.34
N ILE A 334 8.81 2.01 8.33
CA ILE A 334 10.24 1.72 8.55
C ILE A 334 10.43 0.28 9.05
N MET A 335 9.55 -0.24 9.92
CA MET A 335 9.60 -1.61 10.40
C MET A 335 9.36 -2.61 9.25
N GLU A 336 8.35 -2.36 8.43
CA GLU A 336 8.09 -3.14 7.20
C GLU A 336 9.34 -3.18 6.31
N SER A 337 10.01 -2.02 6.12
CA SER A 337 11.22 -1.96 5.31
C SER A 337 12.40 -2.74 5.89
N LYS A 338 12.51 -2.86 7.21
CA LYS A 338 13.57 -3.64 7.85
C LYS A 338 13.33 -5.15 7.76
N ASN A 339 12.07 -5.55 7.83
CA ASN A 339 11.67 -6.95 7.81
C ASN A 339 11.53 -7.49 6.38
N THR A 340 11.60 -6.61 5.39
CA THR A 340 11.37 -6.90 3.99
C THR A 340 12.69 -6.80 3.24
N ASP A 341 13.10 -7.88 2.62
CA ASP A 341 14.22 -7.85 1.66
C ASP A 341 13.71 -7.27 0.33
N TRP A 342 13.82 -5.95 0.20
CA TRP A 342 13.36 -5.21 -0.98
C TRP A 342 14.21 -5.44 -2.23
N ASP A 343 15.43 -5.87 -2.05
CA ASP A 343 16.38 -6.15 -3.12
C ASP A 343 16.28 -7.63 -3.54
N PHE A 344 15.36 -8.39 -2.88
CA PHE A 344 15.00 -9.71 -3.34
C PHE A 344 14.38 -9.61 -4.74
N ILE A 345 15.18 -9.87 -5.73
CA ILE A 345 14.77 -10.13 -7.11
C ILE A 345 14.85 -11.64 -7.24
N GLU A 346 13.70 -12.30 -7.42
CA GLU A 346 13.72 -13.66 -7.96
C GLU A 346 14.49 -13.56 -9.28
N GLU A 347 15.72 -14.03 -9.29
CA GLU A 347 16.52 -14.03 -10.52
C GLU A 347 15.70 -14.77 -11.58
N LYS A 348 15.36 -14.06 -12.65
CA LYS A 348 14.90 -14.70 -13.87
C LYS A 348 16.10 -15.43 -14.44
N ASN A 349 16.42 -16.56 -13.81
CA ASN A 349 17.38 -17.47 -14.40
C ASN A 349 16.71 -18.05 -15.63
N ASP A 350 17.33 -17.88 -16.79
CA ASP A 350 17.01 -18.61 -18.03
C ASP A 350 17.36 -20.11 -17.91
N PHE A 351 17.30 -20.61 -16.67
CA PHE A 351 17.54 -22.01 -16.37
C PHE A 351 16.34 -22.79 -16.88
N ASN A 352 16.57 -23.58 -17.91
CA ASN A 352 15.56 -24.46 -18.49
C ASN A 352 15.71 -25.84 -17.86
N VAL A 353 14.71 -26.24 -17.07
CA VAL A 353 14.63 -27.59 -16.52
C VAL A 353 13.70 -28.38 -17.43
N GLU A 354 14.22 -29.42 -18.05
CA GLU A 354 13.40 -30.43 -18.75
C GLU A 354 13.11 -31.58 -17.81
N PHE A 355 11.88 -32.06 -17.81
CA PHE A 355 11.49 -33.23 -17.03
C PHE A 355 11.38 -34.43 -17.95
N LYS A 356 12.38 -35.36 -17.88
CA LYS A 356 12.46 -36.54 -18.75
C LYS A 356 12.17 -37.84 -18.04
N HIS A 357 12.59 -37.98 -16.78
CA HIS A 357 12.58 -39.27 -16.08
C HIS A 357 11.95 -39.21 -14.69
N VAL A 358 12.46 -38.36 -13.76
CA VAL A 358 12.10 -38.47 -12.35
C VAL A 358 12.22 -37.13 -11.60
N ILE A 359 11.29 -36.90 -10.66
CA ILE A 359 11.46 -35.91 -9.58
C ILE A 359 11.91 -36.68 -8.35
N ARG A 360 12.98 -36.20 -7.70
CA ARG A 360 13.55 -36.84 -6.53
C ARG A 360 13.72 -35.83 -5.39
N LEU A 361 13.14 -36.16 -4.24
CA LEU A 361 13.34 -35.48 -2.97
C LEU A 361 14.24 -36.34 -2.09
N LYS A 362 15.30 -35.79 -1.52
CA LYS A 362 16.26 -36.51 -0.67
C LYS A 362 16.37 -35.88 0.70
N ASN A 363 16.06 -36.64 1.75
CA ASN A 363 16.22 -36.25 3.15
C ASN A 363 15.64 -34.87 3.49
N ILE A 364 14.43 -34.62 3.04
CA ILE A 364 13.75 -33.31 3.18
C ILE A 364 13.33 -33.11 4.63
N TYR A 365 13.72 -31.94 5.18
CA TYR A 365 13.22 -31.40 6.43
C TYR A 365 12.59 -30.03 6.17
N PHE A 366 11.44 -29.77 6.81
CA PHE A 366 10.77 -28.48 6.72
C PHE A 366 9.99 -28.15 7.99
N SER A 367 10.07 -26.88 8.42
CA SER A 367 9.38 -26.36 9.59
C SER A 367 8.68 -25.03 9.30
N TYR A 368 7.45 -24.86 9.78
CA TYR A 368 6.85 -23.53 9.91
C TYR A 368 7.34 -22.86 11.20
N LYS A 369 8.13 -21.80 11.08
CA LYS A 369 8.82 -21.16 12.21
C LYS A 369 9.70 -22.19 12.96
N LYS A 370 9.25 -22.68 14.12
CA LYS A 370 9.96 -23.69 14.93
C LYS A 370 9.23 -25.04 15.01
N THR A 371 8.10 -25.17 14.31
CA THR A 371 7.30 -26.40 14.36
C THR A 371 7.65 -27.30 13.17
N PRO A 372 8.32 -28.44 13.37
CA PRO A 372 8.70 -29.35 12.28
C PRO A 372 7.47 -30.04 11.72
N VAL A 373 7.29 -29.97 10.39
CA VAL A 373 6.16 -30.55 9.66
C VAL A 373 6.60 -31.71 8.77
N ILE A 374 7.70 -31.58 8.03
CA ILE A 374 8.30 -32.67 7.25
C ILE A 374 9.61 -33.06 7.92
N LYS A 375 9.84 -34.37 8.05
CA LYS A 375 10.95 -34.92 8.85
C LYS A 375 11.59 -36.11 8.11
N ASP A 376 12.79 -35.88 7.56
CA ASP A 376 13.58 -36.91 6.88
C ASP A 376 12.78 -37.66 5.79
N LEU A 377 12.20 -36.87 4.87
CA LEU A 377 11.35 -37.41 3.82
C LEU A 377 12.16 -37.59 2.53
N SER A 378 12.16 -38.78 2.00
CA SER A 378 12.73 -39.08 0.68
C SER A 378 11.67 -39.71 -0.21
N LEU A 379 11.58 -39.24 -1.46
CA LEU A 379 10.54 -39.60 -2.41
C LEU A 379 11.05 -39.49 -3.84
N GLU A 380 10.66 -40.44 -4.68
CA GLU A 380 10.85 -40.41 -6.13
C GLU A 380 9.50 -40.50 -6.83
N ILE A 381 9.28 -39.69 -7.87
CA ILE A 381 8.08 -39.71 -8.72
C ILE A 381 8.54 -39.77 -10.16
N LYS A 382 8.14 -40.83 -10.86
CA LYS A 382 8.54 -41.08 -12.25
C LYS A 382 7.68 -40.29 -13.23
N LYS A 383 8.24 -39.94 -14.38
CA LYS A 383 7.48 -39.32 -15.46
C LYS A 383 6.34 -40.21 -15.92
N GLY A 384 5.15 -39.62 -16.10
CA GLY A 384 3.94 -40.34 -16.50
C GLY A 384 3.27 -41.11 -15.37
N GLU A 385 3.84 -41.14 -14.16
CA GLU A 385 3.28 -41.82 -12.99
C GLU A 385 2.11 -41.05 -12.41
N PHE A 386 1.03 -41.71 -12.02
CA PHE A 386 -0.06 -41.15 -11.26
C PHE A 386 0.08 -41.55 -9.77
N VAL A 387 0.51 -40.60 -8.96
CA VAL A 387 0.82 -40.80 -7.54
C VAL A 387 -0.26 -40.14 -6.66
N GLY A 388 -0.78 -40.90 -5.69
CA GLY A 388 -1.67 -40.40 -4.66
C GLY A 388 -0.93 -40.16 -3.33
N ILE A 389 -1.08 -38.99 -2.72
CA ILE A 389 -0.58 -38.68 -1.37
C ILE A 389 -1.73 -38.82 -0.39
N ILE A 390 -1.61 -39.74 0.56
CA ILE A 390 -2.64 -40.05 1.55
C ILE A 390 -2.09 -39.90 2.98
N GLY A 391 -2.98 -39.69 3.92
CA GLY A 391 -2.65 -39.52 5.35
C GLY A 391 -3.72 -38.73 6.10
N LEU A 392 -3.67 -38.76 7.41
CA LEU A 392 -4.60 -38.00 8.26
C LEU A 392 -4.45 -36.47 8.07
N SER A 393 -5.46 -35.71 8.50
CA SER A 393 -5.35 -34.26 8.55
C SER A 393 -4.14 -33.87 9.42
N GLY A 394 -3.35 -32.88 8.95
CA GLY A 394 -2.11 -32.47 9.64
C GLY A 394 -0.90 -33.39 9.42
N ALA A 395 -0.99 -34.45 8.59
CA ALA A 395 0.16 -35.31 8.28
C ALA A 395 1.27 -34.61 7.47
N GLY A 396 1.00 -33.45 6.87
CA GLY A 396 1.96 -32.69 6.06
C GLY A 396 1.75 -32.78 4.54
N LYS A 397 0.60 -33.31 4.07
CA LYS A 397 0.32 -33.54 2.63
C LYS A 397 0.41 -32.25 1.79
N SER A 398 -0.31 -31.20 2.17
CA SER A 398 -0.29 -29.91 1.44
C SER A 398 1.08 -29.24 1.52
N THR A 399 1.78 -29.39 2.67
CA THR A 399 3.16 -28.89 2.81
C THR A 399 4.11 -29.63 1.87
N LEU A 400 3.95 -30.95 1.70
CA LEU A 400 4.74 -31.73 0.75
C LEU A 400 4.46 -31.30 -0.70
N ALA A 401 3.19 -31.07 -1.04
CA ALA A 401 2.83 -30.54 -2.35
C ALA A 401 3.43 -29.14 -2.60
N ASP A 402 3.37 -28.24 -1.61
CA ASP A 402 3.98 -26.92 -1.70
C ASP A 402 5.52 -26.99 -1.89
N ILE A 403 6.18 -27.93 -1.26
CA ILE A 403 7.61 -28.20 -1.45
C ILE A 403 7.87 -28.72 -2.88
N ILE A 404 7.10 -29.68 -3.36
CA ILE A 404 7.23 -30.21 -4.73
C ILE A 404 6.99 -29.10 -5.76
N MET A 405 6.04 -28.18 -5.50
CA MET A 405 5.78 -27.00 -6.34
C MET A 405 6.88 -25.94 -6.29
N GLY A 406 7.88 -26.08 -5.43
CA GLY A 406 8.89 -25.04 -5.23
C GLY A 406 8.32 -23.73 -4.67
N LEU A 407 7.25 -23.81 -3.86
CA LEU A 407 6.68 -22.67 -3.13
C LEU A 407 7.34 -22.49 -1.77
N LEU A 408 7.73 -23.59 -1.13
CA LEU A 408 8.38 -23.61 0.18
C LEU A 408 9.83 -24.11 0.06
N PRO A 409 10.82 -23.27 0.43
CA PRO A 409 12.21 -23.71 0.51
C PRO A 409 12.35 -24.68 1.69
N VAL A 410 13.09 -25.76 1.48
CA VAL A 410 13.36 -26.75 2.52
C VAL A 410 14.39 -26.25 3.53
N ASP A 411 14.29 -26.68 4.79
CA ASP A 411 15.27 -26.35 5.82
C ASP A 411 16.58 -27.12 5.62
N SER A 412 16.47 -28.40 5.17
CA SER A 412 17.57 -29.26 4.72
C SER A 412 17.07 -30.32 3.77
N GLY A 413 17.99 -30.96 3.05
CA GLY A 413 17.71 -31.90 1.99
C GLY A 413 17.81 -31.28 0.60
N GLU A 414 17.57 -32.09 -0.43
CA GLU A 414 17.75 -31.68 -1.83
C GLU A 414 16.57 -32.11 -2.68
N ILE A 415 16.22 -31.26 -3.66
CA ILE A 415 15.19 -31.55 -4.66
C ILE A 415 15.88 -31.64 -6.02
N PHE A 416 15.61 -32.69 -6.78
CA PHE A 416 16.12 -32.87 -8.15
C PHE A 416 14.97 -33.06 -9.13
N VAL A 417 15.15 -32.54 -10.33
CA VAL A 417 14.41 -32.90 -11.52
C VAL A 417 15.42 -33.57 -12.46
N ASP A 418 15.28 -34.85 -12.65
CA ASP A 418 16.30 -35.73 -13.26
C ASP A 418 17.65 -35.57 -12.53
N ASP A 419 18.69 -35.08 -13.21
CA ASP A 419 20.01 -34.84 -12.62
C ASP A 419 20.24 -33.38 -12.21
N VAL A 420 19.21 -32.53 -12.33
CA VAL A 420 19.31 -31.10 -12.04
C VAL A 420 18.81 -30.82 -10.64
N GLY A 421 19.70 -30.33 -9.78
CA GLY A 421 19.33 -29.86 -8.44
C GLY A 421 18.47 -28.58 -8.52
N CYS A 422 17.32 -28.64 -7.89
CA CYS A 422 16.40 -27.49 -7.78
C CYS A 422 16.55 -26.88 -6.39
N ASP A 423 17.18 -25.73 -6.32
CA ASP A 423 17.24 -24.90 -5.15
C ASP A 423 16.31 -23.70 -5.28
N TYR A 424 16.27 -22.88 -4.26
CA TYR A 424 15.44 -21.68 -4.21
C TYR A 424 15.64 -20.71 -5.41
N LYS A 425 16.82 -20.70 -6.02
CA LYS A 425 17.13 -19.85 -7.18
C LYS A 425 16.52 -20.38 -8.48
N ASN A 426 16.25 -21.70 -8.54
CA ASN A 426 15.76 -22.37 -9.73
C ASN A 426 14.27 -22.75 -9.65
N PHE A 427 13.58 -22.47 -8.54
CA PHE A 427 12.17 -22.85 -8.36
C PHE A 427 11.24 -22.23 -9.40
N SER A 428 11.58 -21.10 -10.01
CA SER A 428 10.82 -20.53 -11.12
C SER A 428 10.78 -21.45 -12.35
N ALA A 429 11.90 -22.15 -12.64
CA ALA A 429 11.98 -23.13 -13.72
C ALA A 429 11.15 -24.39 -13.40
N LEU A 430 11.23 -24.89 -12.16
CA LEU A 430 10.41 -26.01 -11.67
C LEU A 430 8.90 -25.68 -11.79
N ARG A 431 8.48 -24.49 -11.36
CA ARG A 431 7.07 -24.05 -11.44
C ARG A 431 6.51 -23.98 -12.87
N LYS A 432 7.35 -23.77 -13.89
CA LYS A 432 6.92 -23.81 -15.29
C LYS A 432 6.49 -25.21 -15.76
N LEU A 433 7.02 -26.26 -15.10
CA LEU A 433 6.68 -27.64 -15.41
C LEU A 433 5.39 -28.10 -14.73
N ILE A 434 4.90 -27.34 -13.74
CA ILE A 434 3.83 -27.74 -12.82
C ILE A 434 2.55 -26.96 -13.09
N GLY A 435 1.46 -27.68 -13.21
CA GLY A 435 0.10 -27.15 -13.16
C GLY A 435 -0.57 -27.54 -11.84
N TYR A 436 -1.17 -26.57 -11.16
CA TYR A 436 -1.79 -26.77 -9.84
C TYR A 436 -3.28 -26.49 -9.88
N VAL A 437 -4.06 -27.45 -9.43
CA VAL A 437 -5.51 -27.33 -9.21
C VAL A 437 -5.78 -27.26 -7.71
N PRO A 438 -6.11 -26.07 -7.16
CA PRO A 438 -6.30 -25.91 -5.72
C PRO A 438 -7.65 -26.45 -5.24
N GLN A 439 -7.73 -26.73 -3.95
CA GLN A 439 -8.97 -27.10 -3.27
C GLN A 439 -10.05 -25.99 -3.38
N GLN A 440 -9.65 -24.74 -3.14
CA GLN A 440 -10.53 -23.58 -3.30
C GLN A 440 -10.18 -22.83 -4.59
N ILE A 441 -11.14 -22.76 -5.50
CA ILE A 441 -10.96 -22.21 -6.83
C ILE A 441 -11.44 -20.76 -6.88
N ASN A 442 -10.52 -19.86 -7.17
CA ASN A 442 -10.82 -18.46 -7.41
C ASN A 442 -11.16 -18.22 -8.88
N ILE A 443 -12.27 -17.54 -9.12
CA ILE A 443 -12.69 -17.09 -10.45
C ILE A 443 -12.42 -15.60 -10.57
N LEU A 444 -11.74 -15.19 -11.64
CA LEU A 444 -11.54 -13.78 -11.97
C LEU A 444 -12.86 -13.15 -12.43
N ASP A 445 -13.09 -11.91 -12.05
CA ASP A 445 -14.14 -11.09 -12.68
C ASP A 445 -13.73 -10.77 -14.12
N GLY A 446 -14.17 -11.61 -15.05
CA GLY A 446 -13.82 -11.54 -16.46
C GLY A 446 -14.47 -12.67 -17.25
N SER A 447 -14.13 -12.77 -18.53
CA SER A 447 -14.63 -13.80 -19.42
C SER A 447 -14.11 -15.20 -19.10
N PHE A 448 -14.78 -16.25 -19.61
CA PHE A 448 -14.28 -17.61 -19.51
C PHE A 448 -12.90 -17.74 -20.14
N LYS A 449 -12.65 -17.14 -21.31
CA LYS A 449 -11.34 -17.17 -21.96
C LYS A 449 -10.25 -16.57 -21.07
N ARG A 450 -10.52 -15.45 -20.38
CA ARG A 450 -9.58 -14.82 -19.44
C ARG A 450 -9.34 -15.68 -18.21
N ASN A 451 -10.35 -16.42 -17.76
CA ASN A 451 -10.23 -17.36 -16.65
C ASN A 451 -9.41 -18.60 -17.02
N VAL A 452 -9.54 -19.11 -18.24
CA VAL A 452 -8.72 -20.22 -18.76
C VAL A 452 -7.28 -19.78 -18.99
N ALA A 453 -7.07 -18.68 -19.73
CA ALA A 453 -5.75 -18.13 -20.03
C ALA A 453 -5.22 -17.19 -18.92
N TRP A 454 -5.39 -17.58 -17.68
CA TRP A 454 -5.01 -16.75 -16.51
C TRP A 454 -3.54 -16.32 -16.58
N GLY A 455 -3.32 -14.98 -16.52
CA GLY A 455 -1.97 -14.37 -16.52
C GLY A 455 -1.38 -14.19 -17.92
N ILE A 456 -2.18 -14.36 -18.96
CA ILE A 456 -1.82 -14.03 -20.35
C ILE A 456 -2.55 -12.74 -20.75
N ASP A 457 -1.87 -11.86 -21.49
CA ASP A 457 -2.49 -10.64 -22.02
C ASP A 457 -3.67 -11.02 -22.92
N GLU A 458 -4.78 -10.29 -22.80
CA GLU A 458 -6.02 -10.60 -23.52
C GLU A 458 -5.84 -10.66 -25.04
N LYS A 459 -4.87 -9.93 -25.57
CA LYS A 459 -4.51 -9.90 -26.99
C LYS A 459 -3.71 -11.11 -27.48
N GLU A 460 -3.09 -11.82 -26.53
CA GLU A 460 -2.23 -12.97 -26.79
C GLU A 460 -2.95 -14.29 -26.51
N ILE A 461 -4.23 -14.26 -26.11
CA ILE A 461 -5.01 -15.45 -25.82
C ILE A 461 -5.35 -16.17 -27.12
N ASP A 462 -4.91 -17.42 -27.24
CA ASP A 462 -5.30 -18.34 -28.29
C ASP A 462 -6.69 -18.92 -27.99
N GLU A 463 -7.71 -18.44 -28.72
CA GLU A 463 -9.10 -18.84 -28.51
C GLU A 463 -9.36 -20.30 -28.95
N GLU A 464 -8.66 -20.81 -29.96
CA GLU A 464 -8.79 -22.21 -30.40
C GLU A 464 -8.30 -23.15 -29.29
N LYS A 465 -7.14 -22.83 -28.71
CA LYS A 465 -6.60 -23.56 -27.56
C LYS A 465 -7.51 -23.46 -26.33
N VAL A 466 -8.15 -22.31 -26.08
CA VAL A 466 -9.16 -22.18 -25.01
C VAL A 466 -10.31 -23.16 -25.24
N ILE A 467 -10.85 -23.25 -26.45
CA ILE A 467 -11.94 -24.15 -26.82
C ILE A 467 -11.49 -25.62 -26.66
N GLU A 468 -10.27 -25.96 -27.10
CA GLU A 468 -9.73 -27.29 -26.98
C GLU A 468 -9.66 -27.74 -25.51
N VAL A 469 -9.05 -26.92 -24.64
CA VAL A 469 -8.90 -27.31 -23.23
C VAL A 469 -10.22 -27.30 -22.47
N LEU A 470 -11.20 -26.46 -22.85
CA LEU A 470 -12.56 -26.53 -22.32
C LEU A 470 -13.26 -27.85 -22.70
N LYS A 471 -13.03 -28.36 -23.93
CA LYS A 471 -13.52 -29.68 -24.34
C LYS A 471 -12.85 -30.80 -23.54
N ARG A 472 -11.52 -30.76 -23.39
CA ARG A 472 -10.77 -31.74 -22.57
C ARG A 472 -11.23 -31.72 -21.11
N ALA A 473 -11.56 -30.54 -20.56
CA ALA A 473 -12.09 -30.39 -19.21
C ALA A 473 -13.61 -30.62 -19.12
N GLN A 474 -14.26 -31.06 -20.22
CA GLN A 474 -15.71 -31.32 -20.32
C GLN A 474 -16.59 -30.14 -19.84
N LEU A 475 -16.15 -28.92 -20.11
CA LEU A 475 -16.84 -27.68 -19.73
C LEU A 475 -17.34 -26.88 -20.95
N TYR A 476 -16.97 -27.29 -22.16
CA TYR A 476 -17.24 -26.53 -23.39
C TYR A 476 -18.72 -26.32 -23.64
N ASP A 477 -19.55 -27.35 -23.53
CA ASP A 477 -20.99 -27.27 -23.81
C ASP A 477 -21.68 -26.30 -22.84
N PHE A 478 -21.29 -26.33 -21.57
CA PHE A 478 -21.78 -25.36 -20.60
C PHE A 478 -21.38 -23.92 -20.98
N VAL A 479 -20.14 -23.67 -21.35
CA VAL A 479 -19.66 -22.35 -21.73
C VAL A 479 -20.27 -21.89 -23.05
N ASN A 480 -20.46 -22.78 -24.01
CA ASN A 480 -21.08 -22.49 -25.31
C ASN A 480 -22.56 -22.20 -25.22
N GLY A 481 -23.23 -22.62 -24.14
CA GLY A 481 -24.63 -22.30 -23.86
C GLY A 481 -24.88 -20.83 -23.48
N PHE A 482 -23.84 -20.04 -23.21
CA PHE A 482 -23.96 -18.61 -22.97
C PHE A 482 -23.97 -17.85 -24.31
N GLU A 483 -24.67 -16.71 -24.34
CA GLU A 483 -24.88 -15.88 -25.55
C GLU A 483 -23.58 -15.53 -26.28
N ASN A 484 -22.49 -15.23 -25.55
CA ASN A 484 -21.19 -14.89 -26.11
C ASN A 484 -20.15 -16.01 -25.92
N GLY A 485 -20.55 -17.23 -25.61
CA GLY A 485 -19.67 -18.39 -25.44
C GLY A 485 -18.49 -18.11 -24.50
N ILE A 486 -17.27 -18.34 -24.96
CA ILE A 486 -16.01 -18.11 -24.19
C ILE A 486 -15.79 -16.65 -23.79
N ASN A 487 -16.43 -15.68 -24.45
CA ASN A 487 -16.36 -14.26 -24.14
C ASN A 487 -17.38 -13.84 -23.07
N SER A 488 -18.31 -14.71 -22.68
CA SER A 488 -19.24 -14.47 -21.58
C SER A 488 -18.50 -14.36 -20.26
N LYS A 489 -19.01 -13.49 -19.37
CA LYS A 489 -18.46 -13.37 -18.01
C LYS A 489 -18.67 -14.65 -17.22
N ALA A 490 -17.61 -15.13 -16.60
CA ALA A 490 -17.66 -16.18 -15.59
C ALA A 490 -18.13 -15.55 -14.26
N ILE A 491 -19.47 -15.39 -14.07
CA ILE A 491 -20.05 -14.67 -12.95
C ILE A 491 -20.01 -15.55 -11.69
N VAL A 492 -19.43 -15.02 -10.62
CA VAL A 492 -19.52 -15.58 -9.27
C VAL A 492 -20.72 -14.93 -8.57
N GLY A 493 -21.80 -15.66 -8.36
CA GLY A 493 -23.01 -15.11 -7.71
C GLY A 493 -24.27 -15.93 -7.98
N TYR A 494 -25.43 -15.31 -7.89
CA TYR A 494 -26.78 -15.95 -7.94
C TYR A 494 -27.11 -16.79 -9.19
N THR A 495 -26.38 -16.60 -10.28
CA THR A 495 -26.44 -17.45 -11.49
C THR A 495 -25.10 -18.19 -11.69
N GLY A 496 -24.40 -18.43 -10.58
CA GLY A 496 -22.99 -18.76 -10.58
C GLY A 496 -22.68 -20.19 -11.03
N ILE A 497 -21.49 -20.32 -11.55
CA ILE A 497 -20.82 -21.56 -11.88
C ILE A 497 -20.84 -22.50 -10.66
N SER A 498 -21.34 -23.74 -10.83
CA SER A 498 -21.34 -24.76 -9.76
C SER A 498 -19.91 -25.09 -9.33
N GLN A 499 -19.74 -25.71 -8.14
CA GLN A 499 -18.42 -26.09 -7.65
C GLN A 499 -17.70 -27.03 -8.63
N GLY A 500 -18.43 -27.99 -9.24
CA GLY A 500 -17.88 -28.86 -10.27
C GLY A 500 -17.47 -28.12 -11.55
N GLN A 501 -18.25 -27.11 -11.97
CA GLN A 501 -17.90 -26.27 -13.12
C GLN A 501 -16.66 -25.40 -12.82
N LYS A 502 -16.54 -24.85 -11.60
CA LYS A 502 -15.34 -24.13 -11.16
C LYS A 502 -14.12 -25.03 -11.25
N GLN A 503 -14.26 -26.27 -10.82
CA GLN A 503 -13.17 -27.24 -10.83
C GLN A 503 -12.73 -27.57 -12.25
N ARG A 504 -13.68 -27.87 -13.14
CA ARG A 504 -13.37 -28.10 -14.58
C ARG A 504 -12.75 -26.87 -15.22
N LEU A 505 -13.17 -25.66 -14.84
CA LEU A 505 -12.53 -24.42 -15.29
C LEU A 505 -11.09 -24.28 -14.77
N ALA A 506 -10.82 -24.66 -13.51
CA ALA A 506 -9.45 -24.68 -12.98
C ALA A 506 -8.57 -25.72 -13.69
N ILE A 507 -9.14 -26.87 -14.04
CA ILE A 507 -8.43 -27.87 -14.84
C ILE A 507 -8.13 -27.35 -16.25
N ALA A 508 -9.12 -26.74 -16.96
CA ALA A 508 -8.91 -26.10 -18.25
C ALA A 508 -7.81 -25.04 -18.20
N ARG A 509 -7.76 -24.23 -17.13
CA ARG A 509 -6.72 -23.24 -16.85
C ARG A 509 -5.33 -23.88 -16.79
N VAL A 510 -5.20 -24.99 -16.13
CA VAL A 510 -3.93 -25.72 -16.02
C VAL A 510 -3.54 -26.34 -17.35
N LEU A 511 -4.46 -27.01 -18.03
CA LEU A 511 -4.22 -27.63 -19.34
C LEU A 511 -3.83 -26.62 -20.43
N TYR A 512 -4.33 -25.38 -20.35
CA TYR A 512 -3.96 -24.32 -21.29
C TYR A 512 -2.44 -24.02 -21.30
N ARG A 513 -1.77 -24.19 -20.17
CA ARG A 513 -0.31 -24.03 -20.06
C ARG A 513 0.49 -25.27 -20.46
N ASP A 514 -0.18 -26.39 -20.65
CA ASP A 514 0.38 -27.68 -21.04
C ASP A 514 1.56 -28.13 -20.16
N PRO A 515 1.41 -28.18 -18.81
CA PRO A 515 2.50 -28.57 -17.92
C PRO A 515 2.81 -30.06 -18.04
N ALA A 516 4.05 -30.42 -17.68
CA ALA A 516 4.48 -31.83 -17.64
C ALA A 516 3.96 -32.54 -16.39
N ILE A 517 3.68 -31.81 -15.31
CA ILE A 517 3.27 -32.30 -14.01
C ILE A 517 1.98 -31.63 -13.59
N LEU A 518 1.02 -32.41 -13.14
CA LEU A 518 -0.27 -31.93 -12.64
C LEU A 518 -0.37 -32.25 -11.15
N ILE A 519 -0.66 -31.24 -10.33
CA ILE A 519 -0.88 -31.42 -8.90
C ILE A 519 -2.33 -31.05 -8.57
N PHE A 520 -3.07 -32.00 -7.99
CA PHE A 520 -4.45 -31.83 -7.57
C PHE A 520 -4.54 -31.85 -6.04
N ASP A 521 -5.00 -30.76 -5.44
CA ASP A 521 -5.17 -30.66 -3.99
C ASP A 521 -6.67 -30.80 -3.64
N GLU A 522 -7.04 -32.00 -3.15
CA GLU A 522 -8.43 -32.35 -2.76
C GLU A 522 -9.49 -32.00 -3.82
N ALA A 523 -9.10 -32.08 -5.08
CA ALA A 523 -9.88 -31.56 -6.18
C ALA A 523 -11.27 -32.21 -6.39
N THR A 524 -11.61 -33.30 -5.68
CA THR A 524 -12.89 -34.00 -5.80
C THR A 524 -13.74 -33.97 -4.53
N SER A 525 -13.28 -33.36 -3.44
CA SER A 525 -13.86 -33.50 -2.10
C SER A 525 -15.31 -32.97 -1.94
N SER A 526 -15.75 -32.03 -2.78
CA SER A 526 -17.07 -31.36 -2.69
C SER A 526 -17.95 -31.56 -3.93
N LEU A 527 -17.70 -32.60 -4.74
CA LEU A 527 -18.39 -32.84 -6.00
C LEU A 527 -19.50 -33.86 -5.85
N ASP A 528 -20.52 -33.74 -6.71
CA ASP A 528 -21.51 -34.77 -6.96
C ASP A 528 -20.87 -35.95 -7.73
N VAL A 529 -21.50 -37.10 -7.65
CA VAL A 529 -20.96 -38.37 -8.20
C VAL A 529 -20.72 -38.28 -9.72
N GLU A 530 -21.61 -37.62 -10.46
CA GLU A 530 -21.47 -37.46 -11.91
C GLU A 530 -20.25 -36.60 -12.28
N THR A 531 -20.08 -35.47 -11.63
CA THR A 531 -18.93 -34.58 -11.84
C THR A 531 -17.62 -35.26 -11.41
N GLU A 532 -17.62 -36.01 -10.31
CA GLU A 532 -16.47 -36.79 -9.87
C GLU A 532 -16.06 -37.83 -10.92
N HIS A 533 -17.05 -38.56 -11.47
CA HIS A 533 -16.79 -39.53 -12.53
C HIS A 533 -16.16 -38.89 -13.77
N LEU A 534 -16.68 -37.77 -14.20
CA LEU A 534 -16.14 -36.98 -15.33
C LEU A 534 -14.69 -36.55 -15.11
N ILE A 535 -14.37 -36.09 -13.89
CA ILE A 535 -12.99 -35.68 -13.55
C ILE A 535 -12.07 -36.92 -13.49
N THR A 536 -12.52 -38.02 -12.91
CA THR A 536 -11.74 -39.25 -12.85
C THR A 536 -11.44 -39.78 -14.25
N GLN A 537 -12.43 -39.84 -15.16
CA GLN A 537 -12.23 -40.19 -16.56
C GLN A 537 -11.22 -39.29 -17.27
N MET A 538 -11.28 -37.97 -17.00
CA MET A 538 -10.32 -37.04 -17.56
C MET A 538 -8.92 -37.30 -17.01
N LEU A 539 -8.75 -37.53 -15.70
CA LEU A 539 -7.46 -37.89 -15.11
C LEU A 539 -6.89 -39.18 -15.71
N ASP A 540 -7.73 -40.20 -15.89
CA ASP A 540 -7.35 -41.46 -16.52
C ASP A 540 -6.90 -41.26 -17.99
N SER A 541 -7.51 -40.31 -18.72
CA SER A 541 -7.10 -39.98 -20.08
C SER A 541 -5.75 -39.26 -20.17
N LEU A 542 -5.30 -38.60 -19.09
CA LEU A 542 -4.01 -37.90 -18.97
C LEU A 542 -2.90 -38.83 -18.46
N LYS A 543 -3.24 -40.00 -17.92
CA LYS A 543 -2.32 -40.96 -17.37
C LYS A 543 -1.33 -41.47 -18.44
N GLY A 544 -0.05 -41.51 -18.11
CA GLY A 544 1.02 -41.80 -19.04
C GLY A 544 1.48 -40.64 -19.92
N GLU A 545 0.57 -39.72 -20.30
CA GLU A 545 0.94 -38.47 -20.98
C GLU A 545 1.53 -37.44 -20.01
N LYS A 546 0.90 -37.27 -18.87
CA LYS A 546 1.30 -36.33 -17.80
C LYS A 546 1.65 -37.09 -16.52
N THR A 547 2.54 -36.50 -15.72
CA THR A 547 2.76 -36.95 -14.35
C THR A 547 1.71 -36.32 -13.45
N ILE A 548 0.98 -37.15 -12.69
CA ILE A 548 -0.14 -36.67 -11.87
C ILE A 548 0.17 -36.92 -10.40
N ILE A 549 0.06 -35.90 -9.57
CA ILE A 549 0.17 -35.99 -8.11
C ILE A 549 -1.15 -35.54 -7.51
N ALA A 550 -1.86 -36.46 -6.84
CA ALA A 550 -3.15 -36.12 -6.23
C ALA A 550 -3.07 -36.23 -4.70
N ILE A 551 -3.41 -35.16 -4.00
CA ILE A 551 -3.78 -35.23 -2.59
C ILE A 551 -5.23 -35.65 -2.55
N ALA A 552 -5.48 -36.95 -2.33
CA ALA A 552 -6.82 -37.48 -2.48
C ALA A 552 -7.39 -37.99 -1.15
N HIS A 553 -8.68 -37.76 -0.99
CA HIS A 553 -9.49 -38.27 0.10
C HIS A 553 -10.64 -39.17 -0.40
N ARG A 554 -10.85 -39.24 -1.72
CA ARG A 554 -11.88 -40.07 -2.36
C ARG A 554 -11.32 -41.38 -2.89
N LEU A 555 -12.09 -42.45 -2.69
CA LEU A 555 -11.73 -43.82 -3.08
C LEU A 555 -11.54 -43.99 -4.59
N SER A 556 -12.40 -43.34 -5.40
CA SER A 556 -12.32 -43.34 -6.85
C SER A 556 -10.96 -42.85 -7.34
N THR A 557 -10.50 -41.70 -6.86
CA THR A 557 -9.20 -41.14 -7.22
C THR A 557 -8.02 -42.02 -6.72
N LEU A 558 -8.13 -42.57 -5.49
CA LEU A 558 -7.07 -43.40 -4.91
C LEU A 558 -6.87 -44.72 -5.69
N LYS A 559 -7.96 -45.31 -6.20
CA LYS A 559 -7.90 -46.54 -7.01
C LYS A 559 -7.31 -46.32 -8.40
N SER A 560 -7.46 -45.10 -8.96
CA SER A 560 -6.86 -44.75 -10.26
C SER A 560 -5.34 -44.49 -10.17
N CYS A 561 -4.77 -44.32 -8.97
CA CYS A 561 -3.34 -44.08 -8.81
C CYS A 561 -2.52 -45.34 -9.07
N ASP A 562 -1.36 -45.19 -9.75
CA ASP A 562 -0.41 -46.27 -9.93
C ASP A 562 0.26 -46.63 -8.61
N ARG A 563 0.49 -45.63 -7.76
CA ARG A 563 1.12 -45.78 -6.45
C ARG A 563 0.56 -44.74 -5.46
N LEU A 564 0.40 -45.17 -4.23
CA LEU A 564 0.05 -44.33 -3.10
C LEU A 564 1.25 -44.12 -2.18
N ILE A 565 1.36 -42.90 -1.62
CA ILE A 565 2.35 -42.52 -0.61
C ILE A 565 1.60 -42.29 0.68
N TYR A 566 1.82 -43.17 1.68
CA TYR A 566 1.20 -43.03 2.99
C TYR A 566 2.05 -42.18 3.91
N LEU A 567 1.55 -40.95 4.19
CA LEU A 567 2.22 -39.94 5.02
C LEU A 567 1.61 -39.91 6.43
N LYS A 568 2.48 -40.02 7.45
CA LYS A 568 2.07 -39.91 8.87
C LYS A 568 3.08 -39.06 9.65
N ALA A 569 2.61 -38.02 10.34
CA ALA A 569 3.43 -37.13 11.18
C ALA A 569 4.70 -36.59 10.48
N GLY A 570 4.59 -36.26 9.20
CA GLY A 570 5.66 -35.69 8.39
C GLY A 570 6.67 -36.67 7.82
N LYS A 571 6.40 -37.99 7.90
CA LYS A 571 7.24 -39.05 7.35
C LYS A 571 6.44 -39.93 6.40
N ILE A 572 7.10 -40.48 5.39
CA ILE A 572 6.54 -41.57 4.58
C ILE A 572 6.61 -42.86 5.42
N VAL A 573 5.47 -43.47 5.66
CA VAL A 573 5.35 -44.73 6.40
C VAL A 573 5.54 -45.92 5.44
N ASP A 574 4.86 -45.86 4.30
CA ASP A 574 4.93 -46.89 3.27
C ASP A 574 4.50 -46.33 1.90
N THR A 575 4.84 -47.03 0.84
CA THR A 575 4.42 -46.75 -0.53
C THR A 575 4.03 -48.03 -1.22
N GLY A 576 2.92 -48.03 -1.95
CA GLY A 576 2.45 -49.24 -2.67
C GLY A 576 1.15 -48.97 -3.41
N THR A 577 0.58 -50.00 -4.00
CA THR A 577 -0.76 -49.94 -4.60
C THR A 577 -1.85 -49.75 -3.53
N PHE A 578 -3.04 -49.44 -3.97
CA PHE A 578 -4.21 -49.29 -3.06
C PHE A 578 -4.44 -50.61 -2.29
N GLU A 579 -4.36 -51.74 -2.97
CA GLU A 579 -4.57 -53.08 -2.39
C GLU A 579 -3.48 -53.42 -1.37
N GLU A 580 -2.21 -53.20 -1.71
CA GLU A 580 -1.07 -53.49 -0.83
C GLU A 580 -1.14 -52.70 0.47
N LEU A 581 -1.42 -51.38 0.39
CA LEU A 581 -1.52 -50.53 1.59
C LEU A 581 -2.75 -50.88 2.43
N SER A 582 -3.88 -51.22 1.80
CA SER A 582 -5.08 -51.64 2.50
C SER A 582 -4.90 -52.93 3.31
N GLN A 583 -4.07 -53.86 2.80
CA GLN A 583 -3.74 -55.11 3.51
C GLN A 583 -2.72 -54.92 4.62
N LYS A 584 -1.74 -54.03 4.41
CA LYS A 584 -0.62 -53.85 5.34
C LYS A 584 -0.96 -52.93 6.53
N HIS A 585 -1.82 -51.94 6.32
CA HIS A 585 -2.06 -50.89 7.29
C HIS A 585 -3.55 -50.79 7.71
N ALA A 586 -3.88 -51.32 8.88
CA ALA A 586 -5.25 -51.30 9.42
C ALA A 586 -5.80 -49.87 9.58
N GLU A 587 -4.94 -48.87 9.86
CA GLU A 587 -5.35 -47.46 9.90
C GLU A 587 -5.78 -46.94 8.51
N PHE A 588 -5.09 -47.35 7.46
CA PHE A 588 -5.45 -47.01 6.09
C PHE A 588 -6.76 -47.72 5.69
N GLU A 589 -6.89 -49.02 6.00
CA GLU A 589 -8.13 -49.76 5.77
C GLU A 589 -9.34 -49.10 6.46
N ASN A 590 -9.15 -48.64 7.70
CA ASN A 590 -10.21 -47.87 8.40
C ASN A 590 -10.54 -46.53 7.74
N MET A 591 -9.53 -45.81 7.25
CA MET A 591 -9.76 -44.59 6.47
C MET A 591 -10.55 -44.88 5.20
N VAL A 592 -10.24 -45.95 4.49
CA VAL A 592 -10.97 -46.42 3.30
C VAL A 592 -12.41 -46.79 3.65
N LYS A 593 -12.65 -47.51 4.72
CA LYS A 593 -14.01 -47.87 5.19
C LYS A 593 -14.84 -46.64 5.56
N LEU A 594 -14.25 -45.66 6.23
CA LEU A 594 -14.92 -44.44 6.59
C LEU A 594 -15.22 -43.53 5.37
N SER A 595 -14.36 -43.52 4.35
CA SER A 595 -14.64 -42.81 3.10
C SER A 595 -15.71 -43.51 2.25
N SER A 596 -15.73 -44.87 2.21
CA SER A 596 -16.78 -45.63 1.50
C SER A 596 -18.17 -45.48 2.09
N LEU A 597 -18.29 -45.13 3.37
CA LEU A 597 -19.55 -44.79 4.02
C LEU A 597 -20.06 -43.39 3.66
N ARG A 598 -19.17 -42.50 3.20
CA ARG A 598 -19.53 -41.15 2.71
C ARG A 598 -19.92 -41.16 1.22
N ASP A 599 -19.52 -42.17 0.48
CA ASP A 599 -19.81 -42.33 -0.95
C ASP A 599 -21.09 -43.17 -1.20
N LYS A 600 -21.74 -43.65 -0.13
CA LYS A 600 -23.09 -44.20 -0.10
C LYS A 600 -24.09 -43.15 0.43
#